data_e20dc37aef5d99c45302601a8096de8e
#
_entry.id   e20dc37aef5d99c45302601a8096de8e
#
_cell.length_a   1.000
_cell.length_b   1.000
_cell.length_c   1.000
_cell.angle_alpha   90.00
_cell.angle_beta   90.00
_cell.angle_gamma   90.00
#
_symmetry.space_group_name_H-M   'P 1'
#
loop_
_entity.id
_entity.type
_entity.pdbx_description
1 polymer ?
#
loop_
_entity_poly.entity_id
_entity_poly.type
_entity_poly.pdbx_seq_one_letter_code
_entity_poly.pdbx_strand_id
1 'polypeptide(L)'
;MSFLAGMFSAILAWIAIDFNGVWRLAEGESSGRFLSLFAHQAPMGIIFGIFVGVAIGVVNGMSGGSGKLIQRYAAYGVLVGAVGGLLGLFFGQLLFGSLYRDPRESMTLSALGPLIFIWDVIVRALGWSIIGFFLGLVQGLPISSKKAAWHGAIGGLIGGFLGGTLFEIIPYILPPGTKNPSVVSRGISMIVTGASIGFFIGLVEALLKQAWIRVVQGRNEGKEYIISKPQTTIGRDELSDVGLFGDRNVSPLHAVIDMSGGRHALRDAGGGIGTLVNGQKVAEHALRDGDLIEIGSIRLEFHEKATASKIPQPVDAPKQAVQIPTMQGQCPFCGTKKDPITGACACTVGAGSPAPAPPSPWPEPSPMSSPAPGSGPRLIGIRGPYVGQVFQLSDIMTVGREPDRNIQLPMDTTVSRRHARIASEGGAFVVYDEGSSNGTTVNGVRVTQQQLVSGDAVEFGSSGFRFEQ
;
A
#
# COMPACT_ATOMS: atom_id res chain seq x y z
N MET A 1 -9.50 -6.38 -5.81
CA MET A 1 -10.83 -5.77 -6.06
C MET A 1 -11.01 -5.34 -7.51
N SER A 2 -10.11 -4.52 -8.10
CA SER A 2 -10.24 -4.01 -9.48
C SER A 2 -10.34 -5.11 -10.56
N PHE A 3 -9.64 -6.24 -10.38
CA PHE A 3 -9.78 -7.42 -11.24
C PHE A 3 -11.22 -7.96 -11.29
N LEU A 4 -11.82 -8.21 -10.12
CA LEU A 4 -13.19 -8.69 -10.03
C LEU A 4 -14.19 -7.67 -10.58
N ALA A 5 -13.98 -6.39 -10.30
CA ALA A 5 -14.82 -5.33 -10.84
C ALA A 5 -14.78 -5.30 -12.38
N GLY A 6 -13.58 -5.38 -12.97
CA GLY A 6 -13.43 -5.47 -14.42
C GLY A 6 -14.09 -6.69 -15.03
N MET A 7 -13.95 -7.85 -14.39
CA MET A 7 -14.58 -9.11 -14.83
C MET A 7 -16.11 -9.04 -14.77
N PHE A 8 -16.69 -8.70 -13.62
CA PHE A 8 -18.14 -8.65 -13.45
C PHE A 8 -18.80 -7.58 -14.33
N SER A 9 -18.18 -6.42 -14.46
CA SER A 9 -18.71 -5.36 -15.32
C SER A 9 -18.67 -5.75 -16.81
N ALA A 10 -17.66 -6.46 -17.23
CA ALA A 10 -17.59 -6.96 -18.59
C ALA A 10 -18.65 -8.04 -18.88
N ILE A 11 -19.01 -8.87 -17.90
CA ILE A 11 -20.16 -9.79 -17.99
C ILE A 11 -21.45 -9.00 -18.20
N LEU A 12 -21.68 -7.96 -17.40
CA LEU A 12 -22.87 -7.11 -17.54
C LEU A 12 -22.88 -6.36 -18.88
N ALA A 13 -21.74 -5.88 -19.34
CA ALA A 13 -21.61 -5.24 -20.65
C ALA A 13 -21.93 -6.24 -21.78
N TRP A 14 -21.40 -7.45 -21.72
CA TRP A 14 -21.70 -8.50 -22.68
C TRP A 14 -23.19 -8.82 -22.71
N ILE A 15 -23.83 -9.03 -21.55
CA ILE A 15 -25.27 -9.25 -21.47
C ILE A 15 -26.03 -8.07 -22.09
N ALA A 16 -25.67 -6.83 -21.76
CA ALA A 16 -26.31 -5.65 -22.32
C ALA A 16 -26.16 -5.55 -23.85
N ILE A 17 -25.04 -5.97 -24.40
CA ILE A 17 -24.75 -5.90 -25.84
C ILE A 17 -25.42 -7.05 -26.62
N ASP A 18 -25.21 -8.29 -26.18
CA ASP A 18 -25.68 -9.47 -26.92
C ASP A 18 -27.16 -9.76 -26.72
N PHE A 19 -27.70 -9.67 -25.49
CA PHE A 19 -29.11 -10.00 -25.24
C PHE A 19 -30.10 -8.87 -25.60
N ASN A 20 -29.65 -7.63 -25.64
CA ASN A 20 -30.48 -6.51 -26.14
C ASN A 20 -30.32 -6.28 -27.65
N GLY A 21 -29.59 -7.12 -28.34
CA GLY A 21 -29.45 -7.04 -29.79
C GLY A 21 -28.60 -5.87 -30.30
N VAL A 22 -27.86 -5.19 -29.41
CA VAL A 22 -26.99 -4.05 -29.79
C VAL A 22 -25.95 -4.48 -30.83
N TRP A 23 -25.46 -5.69 -30.74
CA TRP A 23 -24.48 -6.21 -31.69
C TRP A 23 -25.07 -6.40 -33.12
N ARG A 24 -26.40 -6.59 -33.27
CA ARG A 24 -27.07 -6.65 -34.57
C ARG A 24 -26.97 -5.33 -35.33
N LEU A 25 -26.86 -4.23 -34.59
CA LEU A 25 -26.60 -2.91 -35.20
C LEU A 25 -25.21 -2.88 -35.86
N ALA A 26 -24.25 -3.65 -35.32
CA ALA A 26 -22.91 -3.75 -35.86
C ALA A 26 -22.80 -4.69 -37.10
N GLU A 27 -23.77 -5.59 -37.29
CA GLU A 27 -23.84 -6.51 -38.47
C GLU A 27 -24.70 -5.95 -39.61
N GLY A 28 -25.31 -4.77 -39.45
CA GLY A 28 -26.07 -4.12 -40.52
C GLY A 28 -25.21 -3.89 -41.76
N GLU A 29 -25.82 -3.93 -42.96
CA GLU A 29 -25.15 -3.75 -44.24
C GLU A 29 -24.23 -2.52 -44.23
N SER A 30 -22.96 -2.78 -44.09
CA SER A 30 -21.95 -1.76 -44.18
C SER A 30 -21.76 -1.41 -45.66
N SER A 31 -22.16 -0.23 -46.04
CA SER A 31 -21.91 0.32 -47.38
C SER A 31 -20.42 0.60 -47.62
N GLY A 32 -19.52 -0.12 -47.02
CA GLY A 32 -18.07 -0.04 -47.21
C GLY A 32 -17.41 1.27 -46.73
N ARG A 33 -18.18 2.21 -46.19
CA ARG A 33 -17.65 3.49 -45.68
C ARG A 33 -17.29 3.37 -44.21
N PHE A 34 -16.05 3.72 -43.84
CA PHE A 34 -15.54 3.71 -42.45
C PHE A 34 -16.53 4.32 -41.44
N LEU A 35 -17.17 5.45 -41.77
CA LEU A 35 -18.13 6.11 -40.89
C LEU A 35 -19.39 5.27 -40.63
N SER A 36 -19.85 4.46 -41.57
CA SER A 36 -21.02 3.60 -41.34
C SER A 36 -20.66 2.43 -40.42
N LEU A 37 -19.52 1.80 -40.63
CA LEU A 37 -18.98 0.74 -39.71
C LEU A 37 -18.80 1.26 -38.30
N PHE A 38 -18.20 2.46 -38.16
CA PHE A 38 -17.99 3.09 -36.86
C PHE A 38 -19.32 3.39 -36.16
N ALA A 39 -20.28 3.99 -36.85
CA ALA A 39 -21.58 4.34 -36.26
C ALA A 39 -22.34 3.12 -35.73
N HIS A 40 -22.24 1.97 -36.42
CA HIS A 40 -22.87 0.73 -35.99
C HIS A 40 -22.17 0.09 -34.78
N GLN A 41 -20.87 0.25 -34.65
CA GLN A 41 -20.09 -0.37 -33.55
C GLN A 41 -19.91 0.56 -32.33
N ALA A 42 -20.04 1.87 -32.50
CA ALA A 42 -19.88 2.85 -31.44
C ALA A 42 -20.72 2.54 -30.17
N PRO A 43 -21.99 2.12 -30.25
CA PRO A 43 -22.78 1.75 -29.07
C PRO A 43 -22.14 0.63 -28.23
N MET A 44 -21.50 -0.35 -28.88
CA MET A 44 -20.85 -1.46 -28.17
C MET A 44 -19.69 -0.95 -27.31
N GLY A 45 -18.85 -0.08 -27.86
CA GLY A 45 -17.72 0.49 -27.13
C GLY A 45 -18.16 1.40 -26.00
N ILE A 46 -19.17 2.22 -26.24
CA ILE A 46 -19.73 3.11 -25.21
C ILE A 46 -20.29 2.27 -24.04
N ILE A 47 -21.09 1.24 -24.32
CA ILE A 47 -21.67 0.38 -23.29
C ILE A 47 -20.56 -0.32 -22.52
N PHE A 48 -19.61 -0.98 -23.20
CA PHE A 48 -18.49 -1.64 -22.57
C PHE A 48 -17.68 -0.67 -21.69
N GLY A 49 -17.34 0.48 -22.23
CA GLY A 49 -16.59 1.53 -21.53
C GLY A 49 -17.32 2.04 -20.27
N ILE A 50 -18.63 2.27 -20.36
CA ILE A 50 -19.45 2.71 -19.21
C ILE A 50 -19.42 1.65 -18.11
N PHE A 51 -19.75 0.40 -18.42
CA PHE A 51 -19.82 -0.65 -17.41
C PHE A 51 -18.48 -0.86 -16.71
N VAL A 52 -17.39 -0.98 -17.45
CA VAL A 52 -16.05 -1.17 -16.88
C VAL A 52 -15.58 0.08 -16.14
N GLY A 53 -15.81 1.27 -16.71
CA GLY A 53 -15.44 2.54 -16.08
C GLY A 53 -16.17 2.79 -14.77
N VAL A 54 -17.48 2.53 -14.71
CA VAL A 54 -18.28 2.62 -13.48
C VAL A 54 -17.77 1.65 -12.43
N ALA A 55 -17.52 0.39 -12.80
CA ALA A 55 -17.07 -0.61 -11.84
C ALA A 55 -15.70 -0.27 -11.25
N ILE A 56 -14.75 0.17 -12.07
CA ILE A 56 -13.44 0.66 -11.62
C ILE A 56 -13.63 1.89 -10.73
N GLY A 57 -14.49 2.84 -11.14
CA GLY A 57 -14.81 4.03 -10.36
C GLY A 57 -15.40 3.67 -9.00
N VAL A 58 -16.38 2.80 -8.93
CA VAL A 58 -17.01 2.35 -7.66
C VAL A 58 -15.96 1.75 -6.73
N VAL A 59 -15.12 0.82 -7.22
CA VAL A 59 -14.06 0.20 -6.40
C VAL A 59 -13.10 1.25 -5.84
N ASN A 60 -12.68 2.20 -6.67
CA ASN A 60 -11.80 3.29 -6.23
C ASN A 60 -12.50 4.24 -5.23
N GLY A 61 -13.78 4.55 -5.45
CA GLY A 61 -14.58 5.34 -4.51
C GLY A 61 -14.79 4.66 -3.17
N MET A 62 -14.95 3.32 -3.16
CA MET A 62 -15.03 2.53 -1.91
C MET A 62 -13.75 2.63 -1.08
N SER A 63 -12.60 2.80 -1.71
CA SER A 63 -11.33 3.03 -1.00
C SER A 63 -11.35 4.30 -0.16
N GLY A 64 -12.09 5.36 -0.54
CA GLY A 64 -12.29 6.57 0.26
C GLY A 64 -13.23 6.41 1.45
N GLY A 65 -14.15 5.43 1.44
CA GLY A 65 -15.09 5.15 2.54
C GLY A 65 -16.29 6.09 2.63
N SER A 66 -16.50 6.96 1.65
CA SER A 66 -17.60 7.92 1.58
C SER A 66 -18.54 7.61 0.43
N GLY A 67 -19.86 7.68 0.69
CA GLY A 67 -20.88 7.51 -0.34
C GLY A 67 -20.79 8.57 -1.46
N LYS A 68 -20.50 9.82 -1.10
CA LYS A 68 -20.32 10.91 -2.09
C LYS A 68 -19.12 10.67 -2.97
N LEU A 69 -18.04 10.11 -2.41
CA LEU A 69 -16.85 9.79 -3.18
C LEU A 69 -17.14 8.66 -4.18
N ILE A 70 -17.87 7.62 -3.75
CA ILE A 70 -18.32 6.53 -4.65
C ILE A 70 -19.13 7.11 -5.81
N GLN A 71 -20.12 7.97 -5.54
CA GLN A 71 -20.93 8.61 -6.57
C GLN A 71 -20.09 9.43 -7.54
N ARG A 72 -19.14 10.21 -7.01
CA ARG A 72 -18.22 11.03 -7.82
C ARG A 72 -17.37 10.15 -8.74
N TYR A 73 -16.73 9.11 -8.21
CA TYR A 73 -15.94 8.17 -9.01
C TYR A 73 -16.79 7.41 -10.04
N ALA A 74 -18.01 6.99 -9.67
CA ALA A 74 -18.92 6.34 -10.60
C ALA A 74 -19.33 7.28 -11.75
N ALA A 75 -19.67 8.55 -11.46
CA ALA A 75 -20.01 9.55 -12.47
C ALA A 75 -18.86 9.79 -13.46
N TYR A 76 -17.63 9.94 -12.96
CA TYR A 76 -16.45 10.00 -13.83
C TYR A 76 -16.25 8.70 -14.61
N GLY A 77 -16.54 7.55 -14.00
CA GLY A 77 -16.53 6.24 -14.66
C GLY A 77 -17.47 6.18 -15.86
N VAL A 78 -18.69 6.70 -15.73
CA VAL A 78 -19.64 6.82 -16.84
C VAL A 78 -19.07 7.70 -17.95
N LEU A 79 -18.65 8.94 -17.61
CA LEU A 79 -18.21 9.92 -18.59
C LEU A 79 -16.93 9.47 -19.33
N VAL A 80 -15.90 9.15 -18.55
CA VAL A 80 -14.59 8.75 -19.10
C VAL A 80 -14.68 7.40 -19.79
N GLY A 81 -15.48 6.48 -19.25
CA GLY A 81 -15.74 5.18 -19.86
C GLY A 81 -16.46 5.29 -21.19
N ALA A 82 -17.51 6.14 -21.28
CA ALA A 82 -18.23 6.37 -22.54
C ALA A 82 -17.31 6.98 -23.61
N VAL A 83 -16.58 8.05 -23.25
CA VAL A 83 -15.63 8.72 -24.15
C VAL A 83 -14.50 7.77 -24.54
N GLY A 84 -13.93 7.07 -23.59
CA GLY A 84 -12.85 6.10 -23.81
C GLY A 84 -13.28 4.93 -24.69
N GLY A 85 -14.48 4.39 -24.46
CA GLY A 85 -15.04 3.33 -25.29
C GLY A 85 -15.31 3.80 -26.72
N LEU A 86 -15.85 5.03 -26.90
CA LEU A 86 -16.07 5.62 -28.22
C LEU A 86 -14.76 5.86 -28.96
N LEU A 87 -13.80 6.56 -28.34
CA LEU A 87 -12.51 6.87 -28.94
C LEU A 87 -11.67 5.62 -29.19
N GLY A 88 -11.68 4.67 -28.25
CA GLY A 88 -10.96 3.42 -28.42
C GLY A 88 -11.46 2.61 -29.61
N LEU A 89 -12.79 2.51 -29.78
CA LEU A 89 -13.35 1.90 -30.98
C LEU A 89 -13.05 2.70 -32.25
N PHE A 90 -13.15 4.02 -32.21
CA PHE A 90 -12.82 4.86 -33.36
C PHE A 90 -11.40 4.62 -33.85
N PHE A 91 -10.42 4.77 -32.97
CA PHE A 91 -9.02 4.53 -33.33
C PHE A 91 -8.72 3.08 -33.63
N GLY A 92 -9.35 2.14 -32.86
CA GLY A 92 -9.24 0.72 -33.15
C GLY A 92 -9.74 0.35 -34.53
N GLN A 93 -10.88 0.88 -34.97
CA GLN A 93 -11.42 0.66 -36.31
C GLN A 93 -10.61 1.38 -37.39
N LEU A 94 -10.09 2.57 -37.11
CA LEU A 94 -9.20 3.27 -38.02
C LEU A 94 -7.92 2.46 -38.28
N LEU A 95 -7.30 1.94 -37.22
CA LEU A 95 -6.13 1.06 -37.31
C LEU A 95 -6.47 -0.23 -38.04
N PHE A 96 -7.54 -0.90 -37.64
CA PHE A 96 -7.96 -2.15 -38.26
C PHE A 96 -8.32 -1.94 -39.74
N GLY A 97 -9.15 -0.96 -40.07
CA GLY A 97 -9.56 -0.68 -41.45
C GLY A 97 -8.44 -0.24 -42.38
N SER A 98 -7.39 0.43 -41.83
CA SER A 98 -6.24 0.86 -42.64
C SER A 98 -5.15 -0.21 -42.77
N LEU A 99 -5.06 -1.12 -41.80
CA LEU A 99 -3.97 -2.10 -41.69
C LEU A 99 -4.41 -3.54 -41.92
N TYR A 100 -5.71 -3.86 -41.74
CA TYR A 100 -6.25 -5.18 -41.97
C TYR A 100 -6.24 -5.51 -43.45
N ARG A 101 -5.74 -6.68 -43.84
CA ARG A 101 -5.77 -7.22 -45.19
C ARG A 101 -6.47 -8.57 -45.14
N ASP A 102 -7.55 -8.74 -45.92
CA ASP A 102 -8.25 -10.03 -45.98
C ASP A 102 -7.31 -11.08 -46.57
N PRO A 103 -6.99 -12.15 -45.81
CA PRO A 103 -6.14 -13.24 -46.29
C PRO A 103 -6.71 -13.98 -47.54
N ARG A 104 -8.02 -13.82 -47.78
CA ARG A 104 -8.71 -14.44 -48.91
C ARG A 104 -8.49 -13.72 -50.25
N GLU A 105 -8.15 -12.43 -50.23
CA GLU A 105 -7.87 -11.65 -51.44
C GLU A 105 -6.50 -11.96 -52.05
N SER A 106 -5.61 -12.61 -51.29
CA SER A 106 -4.26 -12.97 -51.78
C SER A 106 -4.02 -14.46 -51.78
N MET A 107 -4.52 -15.18 -52.76
CA MET A 107 -4.25 -16.60 -53.01
C MET A 107 -2.74 -16.93 -53.15
N THR A 108 -1.89 -15.93 -53.29
CA THR A 108 -0.42 -16.05 -53.35
C THR A 108 0.29 -15.98 -52.00
N LEU A 109 -0.42 -15.72 -50.90
CA LEU A 109 0.16 -15.45 -49.57
C LEU A 109 -0.07 -16.57 -48.55
N SER A 110 -0.41 -17.81 -48.92
CA SER A 110 -0.62 -18.92 -47.96
C SER A 110 0.58 -19.17 -47.03
N ALA A 111 1.79 -18.88 -47.49
CA ALA A 111 3.00 -18.99 -46.69
C ALA A 111 3.13 -17.87 -45.59
N LEU A 112 2.45 -16.73 -45.80
CA LEU A 112 2.50 -15.59 -44.88
C LEU A 112 1.30 -15.56 -43.92
N GLY A 113 0.40 -16.52 -43.96
CA GLY A 113 -0.80 -16.60 -43.10
C GLY A 113 -0.52 -16.41 -41.61
N PRO A 114 0.51 -17.05 -41.03
CA PRO A 114 0.87 -16.83 -39.64
C PRO A 114 1.30 -15.38 -39.31
N LEU A 115 2.00 -14.71 -40.21
CA LEU A 115 2.44 -13.32 -40.04
C LEU A 115 1.26 -12.34 -40.13
N ILE A 116 0.31 -12.58 -41.02
CA ILE A 116 -0.92 -11.83 -41.14
C ILE A 116 -1.73 -11.95 -39.85
N PHE A 117 -1.89 -13.17 -39.34
CA PHE A 117 -2.58 -13.42 -38.06
C PHE A 117 -1.91 -12.67 -36.90
N ILE A 118 -0.58 -12.71 -36.78
CA ILE A 118 0.15 -11.98 -35.75
C ILE A 118 -0.10 -10.45 -35.91
N TRP A 119 -0.12 -9.96 -37.13
CA TRP A 119 -0.41 -8.57 -37.41
C TRP A 119 -1.81 -8.16 -36.97
N ASP A 120 -2.83 -8.96 -37.26
CA ASP A 120 -4.21 -8.72 -36.85
C ASP A 120 -4.36 -8.71 -35.32
N VAL A 121 -3.70 -9.64 -34.64
CA VAL A 121 -3.63 -9.68 -33.17
C VAL A 121 -3.03 -8.37 -32.62
N ILE A 122 -1.93 -7.88 -33.20
CA ILE A 122 -1.26 -6.65 -32.75
C ILE A 122 -2.18 -5.43 -32.96
N VAL A 123 -2.77 -5.30 -34.13
CA VAL A 123 -3.66 -4.18 -34.46
C VAL A 123 -4.89 -4.15 -33.54
N ARG A 124 -5.47 -5.32 -33.28
CA ARG A 124 -6.59 -5.47 -32.37
C ARG A 124 -6.18 -5.11 -30.94
N ALA A 125 -5.04 -5.62 -30.48
CA ALA A 125 -4.50 -5.32 -29.16
C ALA A 125 -4.26 -3.81 -28.96
N LEU A 126 -3.75 -3.11 -29.97
CA LEU A 126 -3.58 -1.66 -29.93
C LEU A 126 -4.92 -0.91 -29.79
N GLY A 127 -5.95 -1.34 -30.50
CA GLY A 127 -7.30 -0.76 -30.35
C GLY A 127 -7.84 -0.90 -28.92
N TRP A 128 -7.74 -2.09 -28.33
CA TRP A 128 -8.16 -2.33 -26.94
C TRP A 128 -7.28 -1.60 -25.92
N SER A 129 -5.99 -1.38 -26.23
CA SER A 129 -5.09 -0.59 -25.39
C SER A 129 -5.58 0.85 -25.22
N ILE A 130 -6.13 1.45 -26.28
CA ILE A 130 -6.68 2.82 -26.23
C ILE A 130 -7.88 2.85 -25.28
N ILE A 131 -8.79 1.88 -25.36
CA ILE A 131 -9.91 1.77 -24.42
C ILE A 131 -9.40 1.67 -23.00
N GLY A 132 -8.45 0.75 -22.76
CA GLY A 132 -7.84 0.55 -21.45
C GLY A 132 -7.16 1.81 -20.89
N PHE A 133 -6.44 2.56 -21.73
CA PHE A 133 -5.82 3.83 -21.37
C PHE A 133 -6.85 4.82 -20.80
N PHE A 134 -7.96 5.04 -21.49
CA PHE A 134 -9.01 5.95 -21.00
C PHE A 134 -9.67 5.44 -19.73
N LEU A 135 -9.94 4.14 -19.64
CA LEU A 135 -10.51 3.54 -18.43
C LEU A 135 -9.58 3.69 -17.23
N GLY A 136 -8.28 3.61 -17.44
CA GLY A 136 -7.27 3.82 -16.39
C GLY A 136 -7.26 5.26 -15.86
N LEU A 137 -7.58 6.27 -16.67
CA LEU A 137 -7.66 7.66 -16.23
C LEU A 137 -8.70 7.90 -15.13
N VAL A 138 -9.72 7.03 -15.04
CA VAL A 138 -10.75 7.09 -13.98
C VAL A 138 -10.15 7.07 -12.57
N GLN A 139 -8.95 6.51 -12.38
CA GLN A 139 -8.30 6.49 -11.06
C GLN A 139 -7.91 7.86 -10.54
N GLY A 140 -7.45 8.75 -11.40
CA GLY A 140 -6.87 10.03 -10.98
C GLY A 140 -7.74 11.26 -11.22
N LEU A 141 -8.60 11.23 -12.24
CA LEU A 141 -9.43 12.38 -12.62
C LEU A 141 -10.37 12.85 -11.52
N PRO A 142 -11.12 11.96 -10.81
CA PRO A 142 -12.05 12.37 -9.75
C PRO A 142 -11.37 13.11 -8.60
N ILE A 143 -10.10 12.82 -8.35
CA ILE A 143 -9.30 13.38 -7.26
C ILE A 143 -8.27 14.40 -7.74
N SER A 144 -8.29 14.75 -9.02
CA SER A 144 -7.32 15.69 -9.62
C SER A 144 -5.84 15.30 -9.41
N SER A 145 -5.56 14.00 -9.32
CA SER A 145 -4.20 13.46 -9.17
C SER A 145 -3.64 13.03 -10.51
N LYS A 146 -2.74 13.85 -11.09
CA LYS A 146 -2.06 13.52 -12.34
C LYS A 146 -1.29 12.20 -12.23
N LYS A 147 -0.66 11.95 -11.07
CA LYS A 147 0.12 10.75 -10.81
C LYS A 147 -0.76 9.48 -10.82
N ALA A 148 -1.88 9.50 -10.09
CA ALA A 148 -2.83 8.38 -10.09
C ALA A 148 -3.45 8.16 -11.48
N ALA A 149 -3.76 9.23 -12.22
CA ALA A 149 -4.28 9.12 -13.59
C ALA A 149 -3.28 8.44 -14.54
N TRP A 150 -1.98 8.81 -14.47
CA TRP A 150 -0.95 8.18 -15.29
C TRP A 150 -0.70 6.73 -14.91
N HIS A 151 -0.67 6.40 -13.61
CA HIS A 151 -0.51 5.00 -13.16
C HIS A 151 -1.66 4.13 -13.66
N GLY A 152 -2.89 4.63 -13.49
CA GLY A 152 -4.06 3.95 -14.01
C GLY A 152 -4.03 3.79 -15.53
N ALA A 153 -3.68 4.86 -16.26
CA ALA A 153 -3.60 4.85 -17.73
C ALA A 153 -2.58 3.81 -18.24
N ILE A 154 -1.39 3.73 -17.61
CA ILE A 154 -0.38 2.72 -17.95
C ILE A 154 -0.90 1.32 -17.69
N GLY A 155 -1.50 1.09 -16.51
CA GLY A 155 -2.10 -0.21 -16.17
C GLY A 155 -3.21 -0.61 -17.13
N GLY A 156 -4.10 0.33 -17.45
CA GLY A 156 -5.17 0.13 -18.42
C GLY A 156 -4.67 -0.15 -19.82
N LEU A 157 -3.62 0.56 -20.28
CA LEU A 157 -2.98 0.33 -21.57
C LEU A 157 -2.41 -1.09 -21.67
N ILE A 158 -1.67 -1.53 -20.67
CA ILE A 158 -1.10 -2.88 -20.61
C ILE A 158 -2.23 -3.94 -20.57
N GLY A 159 -3.23 -3.73 -19.69
CA GLY A 159 -4.37 -4.64 -19.57
C GLY A 159 -5.20 -4.73 -20.85
N GLY A 160 -5.42 -3.59 -21.52
CA GLY A 160 -6.09 -3.52 -22.80
C GLY A 160 -5.32 -4.24 -23.91
N PHE A 161 -3.99 -4.08 -23.94
CA PHE A 161 -3.14 -4.79 -24.90
C PHE A 161 -3.24 -6.31 -24.75
N LEU A 162 -3.07 -6.79 -23.53
CA LEU A 162 -3.13 -8.23 -23.23
C LEU A 162 -4.54 -8.80 -23.44
N GLY A 163 -5.57 -8.08 -22.96
CA GLY A 163 -6.96 -8.46 -23.18
C GLY A 163 -7.33 -8.47 -24.66
N GLY A 164 -6.90 -7.47 -25.41
CA GLY A 164 -7.11 -7.39 -26.86
C GLY A 164 -6.39 -8.48 -27.65
N THR A 165 -5.18 -8.86 -27.21
CA THR A 165 -4.47 -10.02 -27.77
C THR A 165 -5.29 -11.30 -27.59
N LEU A 166 -5.78 -11.53 -26.37
CA LEU A 166 -6.60 -12.70 -26.07
C LEU A 166 -7.96 -12.67 -26.80
N PHE A 167 -8.53 -11.47 -26.98
CA PHE A 167 -9.77 -11.30 -27.73
C PHE A 167 -9.69 -11.88 -29.13
N GLU A 168 -8.57 -11.72 -29.83
CA GLU A 168 -8.38 -12.27 -31.19
C GLU A 168 -8.07 -13.77 -31.17
N ILE A 169 -7.41 -14.26 -30.12
CA ILE A 169 -6.98 -15.66 -30.02
C ILE A 169 -8.11 -16.59 -29.57
N ILE A 170 -9.01 -16.16 -28.69
CA ILE A 170 -10.07 -17.00 -28.10
C ILE A 170 -10.94 -17.70 -29.15
N PRO A 171 -11.38 -17.09 -30.26
CA PRO A 171 -12.16 -17.75 -31.28
C PRO A 171 -11.53 -19.02 -31.84
N TYR A 172 -10.20 -19.09 -31.89
CA TYR A 172 -9.46 -20.23 -32.42
C TYR A 172 -9.29 -21.37 -31.43
N ILE A 173 -9.51 -21.11 -30.14
CA ILE A 173 -9.34 -22.08 -29.05
C ILE A 173 -10.68 -22.75 -28.70
N LEU A 174 -11.81 -22.18 -29.14
CA LEU A 174 -13.13 -22.71 -28.81
C LEU A 174 -13.31 -24.13 -29.39
N PRO A 175 -13.90 -25.08 -28.61
CA PRO A 175 -14.14 -26.43 -29.06
C PRO A 175 -15.03 -26.47 -30.31
N PRO A 176 -14.76 -27.37 -31.28
CA PRO A 176 -15.65 -27.60 -32.40
C PRO A 176 -17.04 -28.02 -31.90
N GLY A 177 -18.09 -27.48 -32.52
CA GLY A 177 -19.47 -27.80 -32.14
C GLY A 177 -20.06 -26.92 -31.01
N THR A 178 -19.36 -25.90 -30.56
CA THR A 178 -19.89 -24.93 -29.60
C THR A 178 -21.17 -24.28 -30.16
N LYS A 179 -22.28 -24.34 -29.41
CA LYS A 179 -23.51 -23.64 -29.78
C LYS A 179 -23.31 -22.11 -29.73
N ASN A 180 -23.73 -21.43 -30.80
CA ASN A 180 -23.56 -19.96 -30.92
C ASN A 180 -22.10 -19.50 -30.68
N PRO A 181 -21.11 -19.98 -31.41
CA PRO A 181 -19.70 -19.76 -31.13
C PRO A 181 -19.33 -18.25 -31.12
N SER A 182 -19.99 -17.46 -31.95
CA SER A 182 -19.77 -16.01 -32.00
C SER A 182 -20.18 -15.30 -30.70
N VAL A 183 -21.31 -15.67 -30.10
CA VAL A 183 -21.79 -15.09 -28.82
C VAL A 183 -20.88 -15.50 -27.67
N VAL A 184 -20.52 -16.80 -27.61
CA VAL A 184 -19.64 -17.33 -26.56
C VAL A 184 -18.24 -16.70 -26.67
N SER A 185 -17.69 -16.62 -27.88
CA SER A 185 -16.38 -15.99 -28.12
C SER A 185 -16.36 -14.55 -27.68
N ARG A 186 -17.36 -13.72 -28.06
CA ARG A 186 -17.45 -12.33 -27.62
C ARG A 186 -17.54 -12.23 -26.11
N GLY A 187 -18.38 -13.06 -25.46
CA GLY A 187 -18.53 -13.05 -24.01
C GLY A 187 -17.21 -13.33 -23.29
N ILE A 188 -16.54 -14.42 -23.63
CA ILE A 188 -15.25 -14.78 -23.03
C ILE A 188 -14.21 -13.69 -23.28
N SER A 189 -14.13 -13.20 -24.52
CA SER A 189 -13.15 -12.16 -24.89
C SER A 189 -13.38 -10.84 -24.13
N MET A 190 -14.62 -10.39 -24.01
CA MET A 190 -14.97 -9.19 -23.24
C MET A 190 -14.63 -9.37 -21.75
N ILE A 191 -14.98 -10.52 -21.17
CA ILE A 191 -14.70 -10.83 -19.77
C ILE A 191 -13.20 -10.83 -19.50
N VAL A 192 -12.42 -11.49 -20.34
CA VAL A 192 -10.95 -11.54 -20.22
C VAL A 192 -10.35 -10.16 -20.37
N THR A 193 -10.83 -9.36 -21.33
CA THR A 193 -10.33 -7.98 -21.53
C THR A 193 -10.64 -7.09 -20.34
N GLY A 194 -11.89 -7.09 -19.85
CA GLY A 194 -12.27 -6.32 -18.68
C GLY A 194 -11.50 -6.72 -17.42
N ALA A 195 -11.33 -8.02 -17.21
CA ALA A 195 -10.54 -8.58 -16.11
C ALA A 195 -9.06 -8.16 -16.21
N SER A 196 -8.46 -8.23 -17.42
CA SER A 196 -7.08 -7.82 -17.67
C SER A 196 -6.88 -6.31 -17.40
N ILE A 197 -7.76 -5.48 -17.91
CA ILE A 197 -7.71 -4.03 -17.66
C ILE A 197 -7.78 -3.76 -16.14
N GLY A 198 -8.77 -4.32 -15.44
CA GLY A 198 -8.92 -4.15 -14.00
C GLY A 198 -7.72 -4.67 -13.20
N PHE A 199 -7.15 -5.81 -13.60
CA PHE A 199 -5.97 -6.41 -12.96
C PHE A 199 -4.75 -5.49 -13.09
N PHE A 200 -4.41 -5.07 -14.31
CA PHE A 200 -3.21 -4.27 -14.54
C PHE A 200 -3.33 -2.85 -13.99
N ILE A 201 -4.53 -2.26 -13.98
CA ILE A 201 -4.77 -1.00 -13.28
C ILE A 201 -4.41 -1.16 -11.79
N GLY A 202 -4.94 -2.18 -11.12
CA GLY A 202 -4.65 -2.44 -9.70
C GLY A 202 -3.20 -2.83 -9.44
N LEU A 203 -2.58 -3.60 -10.34
CA LEU A 203 -1.18 -4.01 -10.22
C LEU A 203 -0.23 -2.82 -10.33
N VAL A 204 -0.40 -1.96 -11.34
CA VAL A 204 0.43 -0.78 -11.52
C VAL A 204 0.28 0.19 -10.35
N GLU A 205 -0.94 0.38 -9.84
CA GLU A 205 -1.18 1.17 -8.63
C GLU A 205 -0.41 0.60 -7.43
N ALA A 206 -0.49 -0.71 -7.19
CA ALA A 206 0.20 -1.38 -6.09
C ALA A 206 1.74 -1.30 -6.22
N LEU A 207 2.27 -1.46 -7.43
CA LEU A 207 3.71 -1.40 -7.69
C LEU A 207 4.27 0.03 -7.54
N LEU A 208 3.53 1.02 -8.03
CA LEU A 208 3.95 2.41 -8.04
C LEU A 208 3.50 3.24 -6.82
N LYS A 209 2.81 2.61 -5.87
CA LYS A 209 2.49 3.19 -4.56
C LYS A 209 3.79 3.61 -3.85
N GLN A 210 3.94 4.90 -3.56
CA GLN A 210 5.15 5.46 -2.93
C GLN A 210 4.94 5.79 -1.47
N ALA A 211 3.80 6.41 -1.12
CA ALA A 211 3.44 6.74 0.24
C ALA A 211 1.97 6.44 0.51
N TRP A 212 1.64 6.05 1.73
CA TRP A 212 0.27 5.78 2.16
C TRP A 212 0.11 5.97 3.66
N ILE A 213 -1.13 6.15 4.08
CA ILE A 213 -1.53 6.16 5.49
C ILE A 213 -2.35 4.91 5.76
N ARG A 214 -2.02 4.20 6.82
CA ARG A 214 -2.78 3.09 7.35
C ARG A 214 -3.52 3.51 8.61
N VAL A 215 -4.81 3.21 8.69
CA VAL A 215 -5.57 3.41 9.93
C VAL A 215 -5.21 2.29 10.90
N VAL A 216 -4.56 2.63 12.01
CA VAL A 216 -4.13 1.69 13.06
C VAL A 216 -5.23 1.53 14.11
N GLN A 217 -5.97 2.62 14.38
CA GLN A 217 -7.05 2.61 15.35
C GLN A 217 -8.19 3.53 14.90
N GLY A 218 -9.42 3.03 14.93
CA GLY A 218 -10.62 3.80 14.60
C GLY A 218 -11.63 2.99 13.79
N ARG A 219 -12.69 3.65 13.28
CA ARG A 219 -13.79 2.99 12.56
C ARG A 219 -13.34 2.21 11.32
N ASN A 220 -12.29 2.68 10.65
CA ASN A 220 -11.77 2.08 9.41
C ASN A 220 -10.41 1.41 9.64
N GLU A 221 -10.22 0.75 10.77
CA GLU A 221 -8.97 0.06 11.13
C GLU A 221 -8.52 -0.93 10.03
N GLY A 222 -7.22 -0.91 9.73
CA GLY A 222 -6.61 -1.71 8.66
C GLY A 222 -6.73 -1.10 7.26
N LYS A 223 -7.51 -0.02 7.08
CA LYS A 223 -7.67 0.64 5.79
C LYS A 223 -6.43 1.46 5.44
N GLU A 224 -6.05 1.41 4.17
CA GLU A 224 -4.95 2.19 3.61
C GLU A 224 -5.46 3.26 2.65
N TYR A 225 -4.91 4.46 2.77
CA TYR A 225 -5.16 5.60 1.88
C TYR A 225 -3.85 5.96 1.17
N ILE A 226 -3.84 5.89 -0.16
CA ILE A 226 -2.66 6.20 -0.97
C ILE A 226 -2.48 7.71 -1.10
N ILE A 227 -1.28 8.20 -0.79
CA ILE A 227 -0.93 9.61 -0.95
C ILE A 227 -0.34 9.78 -2.36
N SER A 228 -1.15 10.34 -3.26
CA SER A 228 -0.78 10.52 -4.68
C SER A 228 -0.93 11.96 -5.18
N LYS A 229 -1.42 12.86 -4.31
CA LYS A 229 -1.65 14.27 -4.62
C LYS A 229 -0.56 15.16 -4.06
N PRO A 230 -0.36 16.37 -4.62
CA PRO A 230 0.48 17.40 -4.00
C PRO A 230 -0.02 17.78 -2.60
N GLN A 231 -1.34 17.79 -2.40
CA GLN A 231 -2.00 18.03 -1.13
C GLN A 231 -3.03 16.95 -0.87
N THR A 232 -2.92 16.27 0.27
CA THR A 232 -3.85 15.23 0.73
C THR A 232 -4.57 15.74 1.97
N THR A 233 -5.89 15.87 1.88
CA THR A 233 -6.74 16.37 2.96
C THR A 233 -7.15 15.25 3.91
N ILE A 234 -7.08 15.53 5.22
CA ILE A 234 -7.47 14.62 6.30
C ILE A 234 -8.57 15.28 7.12
N GLY A 235 -9.70 14.61 7.30
CA GLY A 235 -10.78 15.18 8.08
C GLY A 235 -12.06 14.37 8.07
N ARG A 236 -13.10 14.93 8.69
CA ARG A 236 -14.42 14.31 8.77
C ARG A 236 -15.31 14.58 7.56
N ASP A 237 -14.90 15.50 6.66
CA ASP A 237 -15.67 15.76 5.44
C ASP A 237 -15.69 14.51 4.56
N GLU A 238 -16.85 14.21 3.97
CA GLU A 238 -17.02 13.08 3.07
C GLU A 238 -16.19 13.19 1.79
N LEU A 239 -15.73 14.38 1.44
CA LEU A 239 -14.86 14.63 0.29
C LEU A 239 -13.38 14.70 0.66
N SER A 240 -13.02 14.56 1.96
CA SER A 240 -11.62 14.43 2.37
C SER A 240 -10.97 13.20 1.76
N ASP A 241 -9.70 13.32 1.38
CA ASP A 241 -8.93 12.21 0.81
C ASP A 241 -8.73 11.07 1.80
N VAL A 242 -8.48 11.44 3.07
CA VAL A 242 -8.45 10.54 4.21
C VAL A 242 -9.66 10.86 5.08
N GLY A 243 -10.73 10.12 4.86
CA GLY A 243 -11.99 10.31 5.59
C GLY A 243 -11.96 9.67 6.98
N LEU A 244 -11.97 10.50 8.02
CA LEU A 244 -11.98 10.08 9.42
C LEU A 244 -13.38 10.25 10.01
N PHE A 245 -14.21 9.23 9.81
CA PHE A 245 -15.62 9.26 10.24
C PHE A 245 -15.81 8.65 11.63
N GLY A 246 -16.78 9.20 12.39
CA GLY A 246 -17.23 8.63 13.65
C GLY A 246 -16.70 9.31 14.91
N ASP A 247 -15.71 10.19 14.80
CA ASP A 247 -15.24 11.03 15.91
C ASP A 247 -15.66 12.50 15.69
N ARG A 248 -16.43 13.04 16.63
CA ARG A 248 -16.90 14.46 16.60
C ARG A 248 -15.77 15.45 16.84
N ASN A 249 -14.69 15.02 17.46
CA ASN A 249 -13.52 15.85 17.73
C ASN A 249 -12.66 16.09 16.47
N VAL A 250 -12.87 15.29 15.42
CA VAL A 250 -12.22 15.51 14.14
C VAL A 250 -12.95 16.60 13.36
N SER A 251 -12.24 17.67 12.98
CA SER A 251 -12.80 18.75 12.16
C SER A 251 -13.09 18.28 10.72
N PRO A 252 -14.01 18.96 9.98
CA PRO A 252 -14.25 18.65 8.58
C PRO A 252 -12.96 18.63 7.75
N LEU A 253 -12.12 19.64 7.85
CA LEU A 253 -10.71 19.66 7.45
C LEU A 253 -9.88 19.77 8.71
N HIS A 254 -9.14 18.74 9.08
CA HIS A 254 -8.38 18.69 10.32
C HIS A 254 -6.88 18.87 10.09
N ALA A 255 -6.35 18.17 9.10
CA ALA A 255 -4.94 18.26 8.72
C ALA A 255 -4.78 18.10 7.20
N VAL A 256 -3.62 18.51 6.70
CA VAL A 256 -3.24 18.39 5.30
C VAL A 256 -1.84 17.81 5.22
N ILE A 257 -1.63 16.85 4.34
CA ILE A 257 -0.29 16.40 3.98
C ILE A 257 0.09 17.07 2.67
N ASP A 258 1.12 17.91 2.73
CA ASP A 258 1.72 18.56 1.58
C ASP A 258 2.91 17.72 1.07
N MET A 259 2.97 17.51 -0.25
CA MET A 259 4.07 16.80 -0.90
C MET A 259 4.90 17.81 -1.71
N SER A 260 6.14 18.06 -1.30
CA SER A 260 7.06 18.95 -1.99
C SER A 260 8.44 18.31 -2.10
N GLY A 261 9.01 18.30 -3.32
CA GLY A 261 10.35 17.75 -3.56
C GLY A 261 10.51 16.28 -3.15
N GLY A 262 9.44 15.47 -3.21
CA GLY A 262 9.45 14.07 -2.80
C GLY A 262 9.48 13.86 -1.29
N ARG A 263 9.24 14.90 -0.49
CA ARG A 263 9.06 14.84 0.97
C ARG A 263 7.61 15.13 1.32
N HIS A 264 7.12 14.48 2.37
CA HIS A 264 5.78 14.66 2.89
C HIS A 264 5.83 15.44 4.20
N ALA A 265 5.02 16.51 4.32
CA ALA A 265 4.87 17.29 5.53
C ALA A 265 3.40 17.31 5.95
N LEU A 266 3.13 16.97 7.20
CA LEU A 266 1.81 17.08 7.80
C LEU A 266 1.68 18.49 8.39
N ARG A 267 0.57 19.16 8.08
CA ARG A 267 0.22 20.47 8.64
C ARG A 267 -1.16 20.39 9.28
N ASP A 268 -1.27 20.83 10.51
CA ASP A 268 -2.55 21.01 11.21
C ASP A 268 -3.33 22.16 10.54
N ALA A 269 -4.58 21.92 10.21
CA ALA A 269 -5.45 22.94 9.58
C ALA A 269 -6.22 23.79 10.61
N GLY A 270 -5.86 23.72 11.90
CA GLY A 270 -6.51 24.47 12.98
C GLY A 270 -7.75 23.77 13.54
N GLY A 271 -7.86 22.47 13.42
CA GLY A 271 -8.95 21.67 13.97
C GLY A 271 -8.87 21.52 15.49
N GLY A 272 -9.84 22.06 16.20
CA GLY A 272 -10.16 21.99 17.64
C GLY A 272 -9.14 21.41 18.62
N ILE A 273 -8.94 20.09 18.62
CA ILE A 273 -8.03 19.41 19.53
C ILE A 273 -6.56 19.40 19.05
N GLY A 274 -6.33 19.70 17.75
CA GLY A 274 -5.01 19.65 17.12
C GLY A 274 -4.56 18.24 16.74
N THR A 275 -3.45 18.18 16.02
CA THR A 275 -2.84 16.94 15.52
C THR A 275 -1.59 16.61 16.31
N LEU A 276 -1.41 15.33 16.70
CA LEU A 276 -0.19 14.86 17.32
C LEU A 276 0.57 13.95 16.34
N VAL A 277 1.90 14.02 16.38
CA VAL A 277 2.78 13.07 15.70
C VAL A 277 3.71 12.48 16.74
N ASN A 278 3.72 11.15 16.85
CA ASN A 278 4.48 10.41 17.85
C ASN A 278 4.24 10.94 19.29
N GLY A 279 2.98 11.28 19.61
CA GLY A 279 2.57 11.79 20.90
C GLY A 279 2.87 13.28 21.14
N GLN A 280 3.50 14.00 20.20
CA GLN A 280 3.79 15.44 20.32
C GLN A 280 2.82 16.26 19.46
N LYS A 281 2.23 17.30 20.02
CA LYS A 281 1.35 18.21 19.29
C LYS A 281 2.17 19.06 18.31
N VAL A 282 1.75 19.07 17.05
CA VAL A 282 2.48 19.73 15.96
C VAL A 282 1.57 20.70 15.20
N ALA A 283 2.11 21.82 14.75
CA ALA A 283 1.49 22.66 13.75
C ALA A 283 1.91 22.22 12.34
N GLU A 284 3.17 21.82 12.21
CA GLU A 284 3.75 21.25 10.99
C GLU A 284 4.81 20.22 11.36
N HIS A 285 4.88 19.10 10.63
CA HIS A 285 5.84 18.04 10.86
C HIS A 285 6.25 17.36 9.55
N ALA A 286 7.55 17.19 9.32
CA ALA A 286 8.06 16.42 8.18
C ALA A 286 7.93 14.91 8.46
N LEU A 287 7.00 14.27 7.77
CA LEU A 287 6.68 12.85 7.97
C LEU A 287 7.82 11.93 7.54
N ARG A 288 8.00 10.87 8.32
CA ARG A 288 8.94 9.77 8.06
C ARG A 288 8.17 8.44 8.09
N ASP A 289 8.72 7.42 7.45
CA ASP A 289 8.15 6.08 7.52
C ASP A 289 8.01 5.60 8.96
N GLY A 290 6.83 5.10 9.32
CA GLY A 290 6.48 4.67 10.67
C GLY A 290 5.96 5.77 11.61
N ASP A 291 5.87 7.04 11.19
CA ASP A 291 5.29 8.10 12.03
C ASP A 291 3.83 7.82 12.36
N LEU A 292 3.50 7.90 13.66
CA LEU A 292 2.16 7.73 14.18
C LEU A 292 1.47 9.10 14.31
N ILE A 293 0.42 9.31 13.52
CA ILE A 293 -0.39 10.53 13.51
C ILE A 293 -1.66 10.26 14.33
N GLU A 294 -1.91 11.08 15.34
CA GLU A 294 -3.10 10.97 16.19
C GLU A 294 -4.01 12.18 15.99
N ILE A 295 -5.26 11.92 15.64
CA ILE A 295 -6.30 12.92 15.40
C ILE A 295 -7.56 12.47 16.16
N GLY A 296 -7.84 13.10 17.28
CA GLY A 296 -8.91 12.66 18.17
C GLY A 296 -8.64 11.27 18.72
N SER A 297 -9.59 10.37 18.57
CA SER A 297 -9.48 8.97 18.97
C SER A 297 -8.89 8.07 17.85
N ILE A 298 -8.55 8.64 16.70
CA ILE A 298 -8.09 7.90 15.53
C ILE A 298 -6.57 7.98 15.44
N ARG A 299 -5.95 6.81 15.20
CA ARG A 299 -4.51 6.69 14.99
C ARG A 299 -4.23 6.23 13.58
N LEU A 300 -3.32 6.92 12.93
CA LEU A 300 -2.89 6.70 11.56
C LEU A 300 -1.38 6.48 11.55
N GLU A 301 -0.93 5.52 10.78
CA GLU A 301 0.49 5.28 10.57
C GLU A 301 0.86 5.69 9.15
N PHE A 302 1.88 6.54 9.03
CA PHE A 302 2.40 6.96 7.74
C PHE A 302 3.46 5.99 7.26
N HIS A 303 3.35 5.60 5.99
CA HIS A 303 4.32 4.72 5.34
C HIS A 303 4.84 5.33 4.05
N GLU A 304 6.14 5.17 3.82
CA GLU A 304 6.80 5.61 2.60
C GLU A 304 7.83 4.57 2.13
N LYS A 305 7.78 4.19 0.84
CA LYS A 305 8.83 3.34 0.27
C LYS A 305 10.14 4.11 0.24
N ALA A 306 11.21 3.51 0.76
CA ALA A 306 12.57 4.07 0.66
C ALA A 306 12.92 4.27 -0.82
N THR A 307 13.04 5.52 -1.24
CA THR A 307 13.59 5.84 -2.57
C THR A 307 15.10 5.85 -2.45
N ALA A 308 15.80 5.16 -3.35
CA ALA A 308 17.27 5.03 -3.33
C ALA A 308 18.04 6.38 -3.29
N SER A 309 17.37 7.50 -3.61
CA SER A 309 17.94 8.84 -3.51
C SER A 309 17.84 9.48 -2.11
N LYS A 310 17.22 8.80 -1.14
CA LYS A 310 17.08 9.26 0.26
C LYS A 310 18.09 8.63 1.23
N ILE A 311 19.19 8.04 0.73
CA ILE A 311 20.35 7.87 1.59
C ILE A 311 20.72 9.31 1.99
N PRO A 312 20.63 9.68 3.28
CA PRO A 312 21.16 10.97 3.69
C PRO A 312 22.62 10.94 3.25
N GLN A 313 22.99 11.76 2.27
CA GLN A 313 24.40 12.08 2.15
C GLN A 313 24.79 12.55 3.55
N PRO A 314 25.89 12.05 4.13
CA PRO A 314 26.39 12.60 5.37
C PRO A 314 26.34 14.11 5.16
N VAL A 315 25.56 14.79 6.00
CA VAL A 315 25.54 16.25 6.01
C VAL A 315 27.01 16.58 6.09
N ASP A 316 27.56 17.17 5.03
CA ASP A 316 28.89 17.67 5.06
C ASP A 316 28.98 18.47 6.35
N ALA A 317 29.62 17.89 7.35
CA ALA A 317 29.91 18.58 8.58
C ALA A 317 30.57 19.89 8.13
N PRO A 318 30.11 21.05 8.63
CA PRO A 318 30.62 22.30 8.14
C PRO A 318 32.14 22.18 8.19
N LYS A 319 32.81 22.30 7.03
CA LYS A 319 34.24 22.36 6.89
C LYS A 319 34.76 23.69 7.48
N GLN A 320 34.37 23.97 8.69
CA GLN A 320 35.14 24.82 9.57
C GLN A 320 35.92 23.86 10.46
N ALA A 321 37.02 23.37 9.92
CA ALA A 321 38.13 22.93 10.75
C ALA A 321 38.45 24.11 11.67
N VAL A 322 37.99 24.00 12.92
CA VAL A 322 38.52 24.80 13.99
C VAL A 322 40.01 24.42 13.98
N GLN A 323 40.84 25.29 13.42
CA GLN A 323 42.30 25.18 13.53
C GLN A 323 42.58 25.42 15.01
N ILE A 324 42.60 24.35 15.78
CA ILE A 324 43.25 24.38 17.11
C ILE A 324 44.71 24.61 16.82
N PRO A 325 45.33 25.69 17.31
CA PRO A 325 46.74 25.91 17.16
C PRO A 325 47.44 24.72 17.80
N THR A 326 47.98 23.81 17.00
CA THR A 326 48.83 22.74 17.50
C THR A 326 50.13 23.37 17.98
N MET A 327 50.20 23.59 19.28
CA MET A 327 51.53 23.77 19.91
C MET A 327 52.25 22.46 19.77
N GLN A 328 53.20 22.42 18.80
CA GLN A 328 54.03 21.24 18.54
C GLN A 328 54.73 20.86 19.85
N GLY A 329 54.52 19.64 20.30
CA GLY A 329 55.21 19.02 21.40
C GLY A 329 54.51 19.03 22.77
N GLN A 330 53.26 19.52 22.87
CA GLN A 330 52.44 19.43 24.13
C GLN A 330 51.27 18.47 24.02
N CYS A 331 50.92 17.80 25.11
CA CYS A 331 49.76 16.91 25.17
C CYS A 331 48.49 17.76 25.19
N PRO A 332 47.49 17.50 24.31
CA PRO A 332 46.23 18.27 24.24
C PRO A 332 45.35 18.08 25.47
N PHE A 333 45.60 17.06 26.33
CA PHE A 333 44.77 16.74 27.51
C PHE A 333 45.37 17.26 28.80
N CYS A 334 46.67 17.25 28.98
CA CYS A 334 47.33 17.67 30.22
C CYS A 334 48.28 18.86 30.09
N GLY A 335 48.48 19.38 28.89
CA GLY A 335 49.35 20.53 28.61
C GLY A 335 50.86 20.30 28.79
N THR A 336 51.32 19.11 29.22
CA THR A 336 52.74 18.81 29.43
C THR A 336 53.43 18.45 28.11
N LYS A 337 54.75 18.77 28.03
CA LYS A 337 55.55 18.36 26.85
C LYS A 337 55.61 16.86 26.74
N LYS A 338 55.36 16.37 25.55
CA LYS A 338 55.52 14.96 25.21
C LYS A 338 57.00 14.63 25.08
N ASP A 339 57.37 13.44 25.53
CA ASP A 339 58.71 12.92 25.33
C ASP A 339 58.99 12.78 23.83
N PRO A 340 60.09 13.34 23.30
CA PRO A 340 60.36 13.40 21.87
C PRO A 340 60.65 12.04 21.25
N ILE A 341 60.99 11.00 22.05
CA ILE A 341 61.36 9.66 21.57
C ILE A 341 60.18 8.69 21.72
N THR A 342 59.46 8.74 22.84
CA THR A 342 58.37 7.78 23.15
C THR A 342 57.00 8.33 22.90
N GLY A 343 56.78 9.65 22.71
CA GLY A 343 55.49 10.30 22.59
C GLY A 343 54.65 10.32 23.89
N ALA A 344 55.23 9.82 25.00
CA ALA A 344 54.51 9.71 26.28
C ALA A 344 54.41 11.09 26.98
N CYS A 345 53.38 11.30 27.77
CA CYS A 345 53.13 12.48 28.58
C CYS A 345 52.70 12.07 30.00
N ALA A 346 52.56 13.04 30.90
CA ALA A 346 52.23 12.78 32.29
C ALA A 346 50.90 12.03 32.50
N CYS A 347 50.00 12.06 31.55
CA CYS A 347 48.75 11.27 31.58
C CYS A 347 48.87 9.83 31.10
N THR A 348 50.02 9.45 30.51
CA THR A 348 50.28 8.06 30.09
C THR A 348 51.17 7.30 31.08
N VAL A 349 51.81 8.00 32.01
CA VAL A 349 52.68 7.41 33.03
C VAL A 349 52.02 7.53 34.39
N GLY A 350 51.00 6.69 34.65
CA GLY A 350 50.36 6.73 35.95
C GLY A 350 48.96 6.11 36.00
N ALA A 351 48.84 4.86 35.57
CA ALA A 351 47.70 4.06 35.93
C ALA A 351 47.92 3.41 37.31
N GLY A 352 47.73 4.22 38.35
CA GLY A 352 47.83 3.75 39.73
C GLY A 352 46.97 4.64 40.62
N SER A 353 45.78 4.14 40.99
CA SER A 353 44.82 4.60 42.00
C SER A 353 44.03 5.87 41.70
N PRO A 354 42.66 5.83 41.80
CA PRO A 354 41.81 6.99 41.63
C PRO A 354 41.89 7.89 42.84
N ALA A 355 42.11 9.21 42.62
CA ALA A 355 41.99 10.22 43.61
C ALA A 355 40.49 10.45 43.98
N PRO A 356 40.14 10.81 45.23
CA PRO A 356 38.77 11.06 45.64
C PRO A 356 38.23 12.33 44.97
N ALA A 357 36.99 12.26 44.48
CA ALA A 357 36.27 13.37 43.88
C ALA A 357 35.94 14.46 44.93
N PRO A 358 35.92 15.73 44.53
CA PRO A 358 35.51 16.83 45.42
C PRO A 358 33.99 16.75 45.67
N PRO A 359 33.50 17.20 46.87
CA PRO A 359 32.09 17.10 47.22
C PRO A 359 31.24 18.01 46.33
N SER A 360 30.22 17.44 45.74
CA SER A 360 29.19 18.16 44.97
C SER A 360 28.21 18.90 45.92
N PRO A 361 27.82 20.16 45.63
CA PRO A 361 26.94 20.93 46.50
C PRO A 361 25.44 20.70 46.30
N TRP A 362 25.02 19.75 45.42
CA TRP A 362 23.63 19.46 45.18
C TRP A 362 23.35 17.99 45.41
N PRO A 363 22.26 17.61 46.12
CA PRO A 363 21.87 16.22 46.22
C PRO A 363 21.35 15.75 44.84
N GLU A 364 22.09 14.86 44.20
CA GLU A 364 21.60 14.16 43.05
C GLU A 364 20.38 13.33 43.47
N PRO A 365 19.28 13.31 42.67
CA PRO A 365 18.24 12.33 42.85
C PRO A 365 18.87 10.94 42.71
N SER A 366 18.70 10.12 43.72
CA SER A 366 19.17 8.72 43.73
C SER A 366 18.78 8.07 42.41
N PRO A 367 19.70 7.45 41.66
CA PRO A 367 19.32 6.62 40.54
C PRO A 367 18.46 5.50 41.10
N MET A 368 17.20 5.43 40.59
CA MET A 368 16.43 4.21 40.71
C MET A 368 17.33 3.11 40.16
N SER A 369 17.78 2.25 41.05
CA SER A 369 18.52 1.06 40.72
C SER A 369 17.70 0.27 39.72
N SER A 370 18.13 0.29 38.43
CA SER A 370 17.71 -0.74 37.50
C SER A 370 18.06 -2.06 38.16
N PRO A 371 17.12 -2.97 38.39
CA PRO A 371 17.49 -4.29 38.89
C PRO A 371 18.47 -4.91 37.92
N ALA A 372 19.55 -5.48 38.45
CA ALA A 372 20.46 -6.31 37.67
C ALA A 372 19.62 -7.32 36.87
N PRO A 373 20.03 -7.73 35.65
CA PRO A 373 19.29 -8.70 34.87
C PRO A 373 19.07 -9.95 35.71
N GLY A 374 17.83 -10.12 36.16
CA GLY A 374 17.44 -11.25 37.02
C GLY A 374 17.62 -12.53 36.23
N SER A 375 18.40 -13.46 36.76
CA SER A 375 18.50 -14.83 36.30
C SER A 375 17.19 -15.54 36.63
N GLY A 376 16.21 -15.50 35.69
CA GLY A 376 14.92 -16.17 35.85
C GLY A 376 14.13 -16.18 34.53
N PRO A 377 13.12 -17.07 34.44
CA PRO A 377 12.32 -17.22 33.22
C PRO A 377 11.60 -15.93 32.91
N ARG A 378 11.67 -15.49 31.63
CA ARG A 378 11.15 -14.20 31.15
C ARG A 378 10.70 -14.24 29.70
N LEU A 379 9.81 -13.32 29.34
CA LEU A 379 9.49 -12.97 27.96
C LEU A 379 10.10 -11.62 27.61
N ILE A 380 10.81 -11.54 26.49
CA ILE A 380 11.40 -10.30 25.97
C ILE A 380 10.68 -9.94 24.68
N GLY A 381 10.09 -8.78 24.62
CA GLY A 381 9.41 -8.27 23.42
C GLY A 381 10.39 -8.14 22.25
N ILE A 382 10.10 -8.85 21.15
CA ILE A 382 10.91 -8.83 19.91
C ILE A 382 10.14 -8.30 18.71
N ARG A 383 8.80 -8.17 18.81
CA ARG A 383 7.94 -7.69 17.74
C ARG A 383 6.72 -6.97 18.31
N GLY A 384 6.22 -5.96 17.59
CA GLY A 384 5.04 -5.18 17.97
C GLY A 384 5.35 -4.06 18.95
N PRO A 385 4.32 -3.51 19.64
CA PRO A 385 4.46 -2.33 20.49
C PRO A 385 5.25 -2.56 21.79
N TYR A 386 5.63 -3.81 22.07
CA TYR A 386 6.32 -4.20 23.30
C TYR A 386 7.79 -4.57 23.10
N VAL A 387 8.38 -4.20 21.95
CA VAL A 387 9.81 -4.48 21.67
C VAL A 387 10.69 -3.90 22.74
N GLY A 388 11.59 -4.74 23.30
CA GLY A 388 12.52 -4.39 24.38
C GLY A 388 11.92 -4.46 25.79
N GLN A 389 10.62 -4.64 25.96
CA GLN A 389 10.02 -4.86 27.28
C GLN A 389 10.30 -6.28 27.79
N VAL A 390 10.55 -6.40 29.09
CA VAL A 390 10.84 -7.67 29.73
C VAL A 390 9.75 -7.98 30.76
N PHE A 391 9.13 -9.13 30.62
CA PHE A 391 8.13 -9.65 31.56
C PHE A 391 8.70 -10.86 32.27
N GLN A 392 8.93 -10.75 33.58
CA GLN A 392 9.37 -11.88 34.40
C GLN A 392 8.22 -12.88 34.55
N LEU A 393 8.50 -14.16 34.41
CA LEU A 393 7.50 -15.22 34.55
C LEU A 393 7.56 -15.81 35.97
N SER A 394 6.38 -16.09 36.52
CA SER A 394 6.16 -16.82 37.76
C SER A 394 5.30 -18.06 37.46
N ASP A 395 4.86 -18.78 38.51
CA ASP A 395 4.18 -20.07 38.40
C ASP A 395 2.99 -20.08 37.43
N ILE A 396 2.16 -19.02 37.42
CA ILE A 396 1.05 -18.87 36.50
C ILE A 396 0.96 -17.39 36.12
N MET A 397 1.06 -17.12 34.82
CA MET A 397 0.95 -15.79 34.24
C MET A 397 -0.17 -15.74 33.18
N THR A 398 -1.12 -14.84 33.36
CA THR A 398 -2.19 -14.59 32.40
C THR A 398 -1.79 -13.48 31.44
N VAL A 399 -2.08 -13.68 30.15
CA VAL A 399 -1.73 -12.76 29.07
C VAL A 399 -3.02 -12.22 28.44
N GLY A 400 -3.09 -10.92 28.22
CA GLY A 400 -4.24 -10.35 27.55
C GLY A 400 -4.29 -8.83 27.61
N ARG A 401 -5.34 -8.26 27.04
CA ARG A 401 -5.53 -6.82 26.95
C ARG A 401 -6.24 -6.23 28.19
N GLU A 402 -6.91 -7.07 28.98
CA GLU A 402 -7.59 -6.61 30.21
C GLU A 402 -6.59 -6.18 31.30
N PRO A 403 -6.94 -5.16 32.11
CA PRO A 403 -6.02 -4.63 33.12
C PRO A 403 -5.78 -5.61 34.31
N ASP A 404 -6.56 -6.66 34.45
CA ASP A 404 -6.43 -7.71 35.46
C ASP A 404 -5.45 -8.83 35.06
N ARG A 405 -4.81 -8.74 33.89
CA ARG A 405 -3.83 -9.70 33.42
C ARG A 405 -2.44 -9.43 34.00
N ASN A 406 -1.67 -10.50 34.26
CA ASN A 406 -0.29 -10.37 34.71
C ASN A 406 0.62 -9.75 33.65
N ILE A 407 0.45 -10.20 32.39
CA ILE A 407 1.09 -9.62 31.21
C ILE A 407 0.04 -8.86 30.44
N GLN A 408 0.01 -7.55 30.67
CA GLN A 408 -0.97 -6.66 30.05
C GLN A 408 -0.45 -6.16 28.71
N LEU A 409 -1.22 -6.40 27.66
CA LEU A 409 -0.89 -6.00 26.28
C LEU A 409 -1.97 -5.07 25.70
N PRO A 410 -2.28 -3.92 26.35
CA PRO A 410 -3.37 -3.04 25.92
C PRO A 410 -3.09 -2.33 24.58
N MET A 411 -1.83 -2.17 24.20
CA MET A 411 -1.45 -1.47 22.96
C MET A 411 -1.61 -2.35 21.70
N ASP A 412 -1.82 -3.66 21.87
CA ASP A 412 -2.07 -4.56 20.74
C ASP A 412 -3.54 -4.99 20.71
N THR A 413 -4.31 -4.39 19.80
CA THR A 413 -5.74 -4.67 19.66
C THR A 413 -6.04 -6.06 19.10
N THR A 414 -5.05 -6.73 18.52
CA THR A 414 -5.16 -8.10 18.02
C THR A 414 -5.04 -9.13 19.16
N VAL A 415 -4.57 -8.72 20.34
CA VAL A 415 -4.57 -9.52 21.56
C VAL A 415 -5.98 -9.54 22.16
N SER A 416 -6.54 -10.70 22.41
CA SER A 416 -7.84 -10.86 23.09
C SER A 416 -7.78 -10.33 24.52
N ARG A 417 -8.94 -9.93 25.09
CA ARG A 417 -9.04 -9.48 26.49
C ARG A 417 -8.43 -10.52 27.44
N ARG A 418 -8.77 -11.80 27.22
CA ARG A 418 -8.16 -13.02 27.80
C ARG A 418 -7.59 -13.77 26.60
N HIS A 419 -6.26 -13.81 26.47
CA HIS A 419 -5.65 -14.36 25.28
C HIS A 419 -5.02 -15.72 25.54
N ALA A 420 -4.16 -15.76 26.54
CA ALA A 420 -3.39 -16.95 26.86
C ALA A 420 -3.02 -16.98 28.36
N ARG A 421 -2.55 -18.12 28.81
CA ARG A 421 -1.85 -18.26 30.10
C ARG A 421 -0.54 -19.00 29.89
N ILE A 422 0.45 -18.68 30.69
CA ILE A 422 1.72 -19.39 30.76
C ILE A 422 1.82 -20.00 32.17
N ALA A 423 1.99 -21.29 32.27
CA ALA A 423 2.08 -21.99 33.55
C ALA A 423 3.41 -22.74 33.67
N SER A 424 3.99 -22.74 34.87
CA SER A 424 5.15 -23.59 35.20
C SER A 424 4.66 -24.97 35.62
N GLU A 425 5.03 -25.99 34.87
CA GLU A 425 4.64 -27.39 35.11
C GLU A 425 5.89 -28.26 35.13
N GLY A 426 6.20 -28.79 36.30
CA GLY A 426 7.36 -29.68 36.48
C GLY A 426 8.72 -29.03 36.19
N GLY A 427 8.80 -27.70 36.32
CA GLY A 427 10.02 -26.91 36.02
C GLY A 427 10.14 -26.45 34.56
N ALA A 428 9.17 -26.80 33.72
CA ALA A 428 9.03 -26.28 32.35
C ALA A 428 7.88 -25.29 32.26
N PHE A 429 7.97 -24.32 31.36
CA PHE A 429 6.89 -23.38 31.09
C PHE A 429 6.06 -23.84 29.89
N VAL A 430 4.73 -23.82 30.06
CA VAL A 430 3.76 -24.22 29.04
C VAL A 430 2.84 -23.05 28.76
N VAL A 431 2.74 -22.64 27.47
CA VAL A 431 1.75 -21.64 27.02
C VAL A 431 0.46 -22.34 26.61
N TYR A 432 -0.68 -21.78 27.01
CA TYR A 432 -2.03 -22.21 26.67
C TYR A 432 -2.79 -21.08 26.03
N ASP A 433 -3.37 -21.29 24.85
CA ASP A 433 -4.32 -20.36 24.26
C ASP A 433 -5.68 -20.49 24.97
N GLU A 434 -6.25 -19.40 25.44
CA GLU A 434 -7.54 -19.38 26.14
C GLU A 434 -8.73 -19.07 25.20
N GLY A 435 -8.67 -19.55 23.95
CA GLY A 435 -9.70 -19.31 22.94
C GLY A 435 -9.58 -17.92 22.34
N SER A 436 -8.37 -17.46 22.13
CA SER A 436 -8.11 -16.14 21.56
C SER A 436 -8.60 -16.02 20.12
N SER A 437 -9.03 -14.82 19.70
CA SER A 437 -9.57 -14.57 18.37
C SER A 437 -8.53 -14.78 17.27
N ASN A 438 -7.29 -14.35 17.51
CA ASN A 438 -6.21 -14.44 16.52
C ASN A 438 -5.28 -15.63 16.74
N GLY A 439 -5.37 -16.29 17.89
CA GLY A 439 -4.55 -17.44 18.25
C GLY A 439 -3.19 -17.06 18.83
N THR A 440 -2.62 -18.03 19.56
CA THR A 440 -1.24 -18.01 20.05
C THR A 440 -0.37 -18.80 19.09
N THR A 441 0.82 -18.29 18.72
CA THR A 441 1.79 -19.05 17.94
C THR A 441 3.10 -19.23 18.70
N VAL A 442 3.76 -20.36 18.46
CA VAL A 442 5.13 -20.62 18.93
C VAL A 442 5.97 -20.96 17.70
N ASN A 443 7.03 -20.19 17.46
CA ASN A 443 7.90 -20.32 16.27
C ASN A 443 7.09 -20.29 14.95
N GLY A 444 6.04 -19.45 14.90
CA GLY A 444 5.16 -19.28 13.72
C GLY A 444 4.10 -20.37 13.55
N VAL A 445 4.05 -21.39 14.42
CA VAL A 445 3.03 -22.45 14.39
C VAL A 445 1.93 -22.13 15.41
N ARG A 446 0.67 -22.14 14.98
CA ARG A 446 -0.47 -21.90 15.86
C ARG A 446 -0.66 -23.08 16.82
N VAL A 447 -0.79 -22.77 18.11
CA VAL A 447 -0.88 -23.76 19.18
C VAL A 447 -2.08 -23.52 20.09
N THR A 448 -2.66 -24.56 20.63
CA THR A 448 -3.60 -24.49 21.77
C THR A 448 -2.88 -24.69 23.09
N GLN A 449 -1.78 -25.47 23.08
CA GLN A 449 -0.90 -25.74 24.19
C GLN A 449 0.48 -26.09 23.64
N GLN A 450 1.55 -25.52 24.22
CA GLN A 450 2.94 -25.83 23.85
C GLN A 450 3.89 -25.58 24.99
N GLN A 451 4.78 -26.54 25.24
CA GLN A 451 5.92 -26.35 26.13
C GLN A 451 6.94 -25.41 25.47
N LEU A 452 7.42 -24.42 26.23
CA LEU A 452 8.39 -23.46 25.82
C LEU A 452 9.82 -23.90 26.15
N VAL A 453 10.72 -23.67 25.20
CA VAL A 453 12.15 -23.86 25.34
C VAL A 453 12.84 -22.52 25.20
N SER A 454 13.94 -22.30 25.94
CA SER A 454 14.68 -21.03 25.87
C SER A 454 15.09 -20.71 24.41
N GLY A 455 14.74 -19.54 23.94
CA GLY A 455 14.89 -19.09 22.55
C GLY A 455 13.61 -19.11 21.71
N ASP A 456 12.53 -19.77 22.18
CA ASP A 456 11.26 -19.82 21.44
C ASP A 456 10.66 -18.44 21.25
N ALA A 457 10.15 -18.19 20.03
CA ALA A 457 9.37 -17.00 19.70
C ALA A 457 7.88 -17.29 19.93
N VAL A 458 7.29 -16.64 20.93
CA VAL A 458 5.86 -16.75 21.27
C VAL A 458 5.15 -15.49 20.81
N GLU A 459 4.07 -15.65 20.04
CA GLU A 459 3.29 -14.50 19.55
C GLU A 459 1.86 -14.54 20.09
N PHE A 460 1.41 -13.40 20.59
CA PHE A 460 0.03 -13.14 20.99
C PHE A 460 -0.52 -12.05 20.10
N GLY A 461 -1.42 -12.38 19.17
CA GLY A 461 -1.86 -11.45 18.15
C GLY A 461 -0.71 -11.01 17.25
N SER A 462 -0.43 -9.69 17.20
CA SER A 462 0.71 -9.14 16.44
C SER A 462 1.96 -8.91 17.29
N SER A 463 1.89 -9.11 18.58
CA SER A 463 3.00 -8.93 19.52
C SER A 463 3.80 -10.23 19.68
N GLY A 464 5.09 -10.17 19.38
CA GLY A 464 6.01 -11.30 19.49
C GLY A 464 7.01 -11.13 20.64
N PHE A 465 7.27 -12.23 21.34
CA PHE A 465 8.15 -12.29 22.50
C PHE A 465 9.12 -13.46 22.35
N ARG A 466 10.34 -13.29 22.82
CA ARG A 466 11.29 -14.40 22.97
C ARG A 466 11.25 -14.88 24.42
N PHE A 467 11.07 -16.19 24.60
CA PHE A 467 11.17 -16.84 25.90
C PHE A 467 12.63 -17.10 26.24
N GLU A 468 13.04 -16.75 27.45
CA GLU A 468 14.36 -17.03 28.01
C GLU A 468 14.21 -17.61 29.45
N GLN A 469 14.95 -18.67 29.70
CA GLN A 469 15.00 -19.35 31.01
C GLN A 469 16.43 -19.67 31.37
#